data_5693e429853a7f4c6e7ee6e259b12b28
#
_entry.id   5693e429853a7f4c6e7ee6e259b12b28
#
_cell.length_a   1.000
_cell.length_b   1.000
_cell.length_c   1.000
_cell.angle_alpha   90.00
_cell.angle_beta   90.00
_cell.angle_gamma   90.00
#
_symmetry.space_group_name_H-M   'P 1'
#
loop_
_entity.id
_entity.type
_entity.pdbx_description
1 polymer ?
#
loop_
_entity_poly.entity_id
_entity_poly.type
_entity_poly.pdbx_seq_one_letter_code
_entity_poly.pdbx_strand_id
1 'polypeptide(L)'
;MTSLLQHCVLAITLALFHFVGPVPAELGVHNGALAPCPSPAHCARADWAVADPDSALAALVPVVQAMPRTEVVVQSEGYLHATASSALFGFVDDLELYADKAHGLLQARSVSRLGDSDLGVNGGRLASLQQALADPT
;
A
#
# COMPACT_ATOMS: atom_id res chain seq x y z
N MET A 1 -7.04 -13.28 -41.05
CA MET A 1 -7.92 -12.59 -40.10
C MET A 1 -7.61 -12.92 -38.65
N THR A 2 -7.28 -14.12 -38.30
CA THR A 2 -6.92 -14.55 -36.92
C THR A 2 -5.63 -13.92 -36.39
N SER A 3 -4.66 -13.60 -37.23
CA SER A 3 -3.36 -13.03 -36.86
C SER A 3 -3.45 -11.61 -36.31
N LEU A 4 -4.30 -10.74 -36.87
CA LEU A 4 -4.40 -9.34 -36.44
C LEU A 4 -5.08 -9.20 -35.07
N LEU A 5 -6.10 -10.01 -34.79
CA LEU A 5 -6.77 -10.04 -33.49
C LEU A 5 -5.84 -10.58 -32.39
N GLN A 6 -5.05 -11.60 -32.68
CA GLN A 6 -4.06 -12.14 -31.73
C GLN A 6 -2.97 -11.11 -31.38
N HIS A 7 -2.51 -10.33 -32.36
CA HIS A 7 -1.52 -9.30 -32.12
C HIS A 7 -2.09 -8.11 -31.31
N CYS A 8 -3.35 -7.73 -31.53
CA CYS A 8 -4.02 -6.70 -30.74
C CYS A 8 -4.25 -7.14 -29.31
N VAL A 9 -4.68 -8.38 -29.06
CA VAL A 9 -4.88 -8.92 -27.71
C VAL A 9 -3.56 -9.00 -26.97
N LEU A 10 -2.48 -9.44 -27.62
CA LEU A 10 -1.16 -9.52 -27.02
C LEU A 10 -0.60 -8.13 -26.68
N ALA A 11 -0.80 -7.13 -27.56
CA ALA A 11 -0.36 -5.77 -27.32
C ALA A 11 -1.12 -5.11 -26.16
N ILE A 12 -2.43 -5.34 -26.03
CA ILE A 12 -3.25 -4.85 -24.93
C ILE A 12 -2.83 -5.54 -23.61
N THR A 13 -2.58 -6.82 -23.63
CA THR A 13 -2.12 -7.55 -22.45
C THR A 13 -0.75 -7.07 -21.97
N LEU A 14 0.18 -6.83 -22.87
CA LEU A 14 1.48 -6.25 -22.57
C LEU A 14 1.37 -4.83 -22.04
N ALA A 15 0.48 -3.99 -22.58
CA ALA A 15 0.23 -2.65 -22.10
C ALA A 15 -0.33 -2.64 -20.66
N LEU A 16 -1.23 -3.55 -20.31
CA LEU A 16 -1.77 -3.68 -18.96
C LEU A 16 -0.69 -4.07 -17.94
N PHE A 17 0.25 -4.93 -18.30
CA PHE A 17 1.38 -5.30 -17.44
C PHE A 17 2.37 -4.15 -17.21
N HIS A 18 2.43 -3.16 -18.10
CA HIS A 18 3.32 -1.99 -17.94
C HIS A 18 2.88 -1.03 -16.83
N PHE A 19 1.63 -1.09 -16.37
CA PHE A 19 1.10 -0.22 -15.30
C PHE A 19 1.30 -0.78 -13.88
N VAL A 20 1.76 -2.02 -13.73
CA VAL A 20 2.02 -2.61 -12.42
C VAL A 20 3.26 -2.00 -11.76
N GLY A 21 4.30 -1.78 -12.53
CA GLY A 21 5.59 -1.27 -12.05
C GLY A 21 6.42 -2.29 -11.27
N PRO A 22 7.69 -1.98 -11.02
CA PRO A 22 8.58 -2.83 -10.23
C PRO A 22 8.23 -2.76 -8.75
N VAL A 23 8.47 -3.85 -8.02
CA VAL A 23 8.37 -3.87 -6.57
C VAL A 23 9.41 -2.91 -5.99
N PRO A 24 9.02 -1.94 -5.13
CA PRO A 24 9.96 -1.00 -4.55
C PRO A 24 11.04 -1.70 -3.71
N ALA A 25 12.29 -1.31 -3.90
CA ALA A 25 13.43 -1.90 -3.18
C ALA A 25 13.46 -1.50 -1.69
N GLU A 26 12.83 -0.39 -1.34
CA GLU A 26 12.81 0.16 0.02
C GLU A 26 11.72 -0.41 0.93
N LEU A 27 10.93 -1.39 0.47
CA LEU A 27 9.93 -2.05 1.31
C LEU A 27 10.56 -2.75 2.51
N GLY A 28 9.81 -2.80 3.59
CA GLY A 28 10.22 -3.44 4.83
C GLY A 28 10.68 -2.45 5.89
N VAL A 29 11.08 -2.99 7.03
CA VAL A 29 11.57 -2.22 8.18
C VAL A 29 13.09 -2.14 8.10
N HIS A 30 13.62 -0.93 8.09
CA HIS A 30 15.06 -0.66 8.05
C HIS A 30 15.43 0.24 9.22
N ASN A 31 16.33 -0.23 10.08
CA ASN A 31 16.74 0.52 11.28
C ASN A 31 15.57 0.92 12.19
N GLY A 32 14.56 0.06 12.33
CA GLY A 32 13.39 0.30 13.18
C GLY A 32 12.35 1.25 12.58
N ALA A 33 12.38 1.49 11.29
CA ALA A 33 11.42 2.37 10.62
C ALA A 33 11.07 1.91 9.21
N LEU A 34 9.85 2.25 8.78
CA LEU A 34 9.50 2.23 7.35
C LEU A 34 10.23 3.35 6.62
N ALA A 35 10.49 3.15 5.33
CA ALA A 35 11.17 4.15 4.51
C ALA A 35 10.41 5.50 4.50
N PRO A 36 11.10 6.63 4.39
CA PRO A 36 10.45 7.92 4.15
C PRO A 36 9.85 7.96 2.75
N CYS A 37 8.96 8.93 2.50
CA CYS A 37 8.46 9.21 1.16
C CYS A 37 9.52 9.92 0.31
N PRO A 38 9.81 9.40 -0.90
CA PRO A 38 10.72 10.11 -1.82
C PRO A 38 10.10 11.41 -2.37
N SER A 39 8.77 11.43 -2.49
CA SER A 39 8.00 12.59 -2.92
C SER A 39 6.58 12.53 -2.34
N PRO A 40 6.03 13.63 -1.80
CA PRO A 40 4.67 13.67 -1.32
C PRO A 40 3.61 13.57 -2.44
N ALA A 41 4.01 13.75 -3.69
CA ALA A 41 3.10 13.70 -4.84
C ALA A 41 2.51 12.31 -5.09
N HIS A 42 3.20 11.24 -4.69
CA HIS A 42 2.74 9.86 -4.89
C HIS A 42 3.04 8.93 -3.70
N CYS A 43 3.24 9.50 -2.53
CA CYS A 43 3.55 8.74 -1.31
C CYS A 43 3.00 9.47 -0.08
N ALA A 44 2.48 8.69 0.86
CA ALA A 44 2.09 9.17 2.18
C ALA A 44 2.81 8.35 3.26
N ARG A 45 3.20 9.00 4.34
CA ARG A 45 3.88 8.43 5.49
C ARG A 45 3.28 9.01 6.75
N ALA A 46 2.97 8.17 7.73
CA ALA A 46 2.41 8.60 9.00
C ALA A 46 2.93 7.76 10.16
N ASP A 47 3.02 8.37 11.32
CA ASP A 47 3.31 7.74 12.60
C ASP A 47 2.14 8.03 13.54
N TRP A 48 1.41 6.98 13.92
CA TRP A 48 0.25 7.13 14.83
C TRP A 48 0.63 6.67 16.22
N ALA A 49 0.51 7.56 17.21
CA ALA A 49 0.67 7.20 18.61
C ALA A 49 -0.46 6.26 19.04
N VAL A 50 -0.13 5.10 19.56
CA VAL A 50 -1.08 4.09 19.98
C VAL A 50 -0.64 3.48 21.31
N ALA A 51 -1.61 3.00 22.09
CA ALA A 51 -1.33 2.40 23.39
C ALA A 51 -0.56 1.07 23.26
N ASP A 52 -0.95 0.26 22.27
CA ASP A 52 -0.34 -1.03 21.96
C ASP A 52 -0.19 -1.18 20.44
N PRO A 53 1.03 -1.02 19.89
CA PRO A 53 1.26 -1.11 18.45
C PRO A 53 0.88 -2.46 17.83
N ASP A 54 1.14 -3.57 18.51
CA ASP A 54 0.76 -4.90 18.00
C ASP A 54 -0.75 -5.07 17.91
N SER A 55 -1.49 -4.63 18.93
CA SER A 55 -2.96 -4.65 18.92
C SER A 55 -3.54 -3.72 17.84
N ALA A 56 -2.95 -2.55 17.66
CA ALA A 56 -3.34 -1.61 16.61
C ALA A 56 -3.14 -2.19 15.21
N LEU A 57 -1.99 -2.84 14.97
CA LEU A 57 -1.74 -3.54 13.72
C LEU A 57 -2.74 -4.67 13.50
N ALA A 58 -2.97 -5.51 14.50
CA ALA A 58 -3.93 -6.61 14.44
C ALA A 58 -5.35 -6.13 14.12
N ALA A 59 -5.77 -4.99 14.69
CA ALA A 59 -7.08 -4.37 14.41
C ALA A 59 -7.20 -3.90 12.96
N LEU A 60 -6.12 -3.47 12.32
CA LEU A 60 -6.14 -2.98 10.94
C LEU A 60 -6.04 -4.10 9.89
N VAL A 61 -5.56 -5.29 10.23
CA VAL A 61 -5.47 -6.41 9.27
C VAL A 61 -6.80 -6.68 8.56
N PRO A 62 -7.94 -6.89 9.26
CA PRO A 62 -9.21 -7.12 8.59
C PRO A 62 -9.71 -5.90 7.82
N VAL A 63 -9.37 -4.69 8.25
CA VAL A 63 -9.73 -3.46 7.54
C VAL A 63 -9.01 -3.42 6.19
N VAL A 64 -7.71 -3.70 6.16
CA VAL A 64 -6.91 -3.76 4.92
C VAL A 64 -7.43 -4.87 4.01
N GLN A 65 -7.71 -6.06 4.54
CA GLN A 65 -8.24 -7.19 3.77
C GLN A 65 -9.58 -6.87 3.11
N ALA A 66 -10.41 -6.02 3.73
CA ALA A 66 -11.71 -5.63 3.20
C ALA A 66 -11.65 -4.45 2.21
N MET A 67 -10.51 -3.80 2.05
CA MET A 67 -10.36 -2.69 1.09
C MET A 67 -10.49 -3.18 -0.35
N PRO A 68 -11.14 -2.41 -1.25
CA PRO A 68 -11.28 -2.82 -2.65
C PRO A 68 -9.92 -3.06 -3.32
N ARG A 69 -9.83 -4.13 -4.13
CA ARG A 69 -8.65 -4.48 -4.94
C ARG A 69 -7.34 -4.48 -4.15
N THR A 70 -7.41 -4.89 -2.90
CA THR A 70 -6.28 -4.91 -1.97
C THR A 70 -5.97 -6.34 -1.57
N GLU A 71 -4.70 -6.70 -1.61
CA GLU A 71 -4.20 -8.02 -1.26
C GLU A 71 -3.07 -7.91 -0.25
N VAL A 72 -3.17 -8.64 0.85
CA VAL A 72 -2.08 -8.77 1.83
C VAL A 72 -1.04 -9.72 1.25
N VAL A 73 0.17 -9.21 1.02
CA VAL A 73 1.28 -9.94 0.39
C VAL A 73 2.19 -10.54 1.45
N VAL A 74 2.50 -9.78 2.50
CA VAL A 74 3.32 -10.22 3.62
C VAL A 74 2.62 -9.85 4.93
N GLN A 75 2.52 -10.83 5.81
CA GLN A 75 2.09 -10.62 7.18
C GLN A 75 3.03 -11.39 8.09
N SER A 76 3.77 -10.67 8.90
CA SER A 76 4.71 -11.22 9.87
C SER A 76 4.54 -10.54 11.22
N GLU A 77 5.30 -10.95 12.22
CA GLU A 77 5.24 -10.31 13.53
C GLU A 77 5.59 -8.83 13.42
N GLY A 78 4.63 -7.97 13.76
CA GLY A 78 4.80 -6.52 13.77
C GLY A 78 4.83 -5.83 12.41
N TYR A 79 4.65 -6.55 11.28
CA TYR A 79 4.73 -5.96 9.95
C TYR A 79 3.68 -6.51 9.00
N LEU A 80 3.13 -5.63 8.18
CA LEU A 80 2.22 -5.97 7.09
C LEU A 80 2.60 -5.20 5.83
N HIS A 81 2.63 -5.91 4.70
CA HIS A 81 2.68 -5.32 3.36
C HIS A 81 1.47 -5.79 2.56
N ALA A 82 0.78 -4.85 1.96
CA ALA A 82 -0.33 -5.10 1.05
C ALA A 82 -0.16 -4.31 -0.24
N THR A 83 -0.75 -4.81 -1.31
CA THR A 83 -0.86 -4.09 -2.58
C THR A 83 -2.30 -3.67 -2.82
N ALA A 84 -2.50 -2.45 -3.29
CA ALA A 84 -3.80 -1.95 -3.72
C ALA A 84 -3.73 -1.56 -5.20
N SER A 85 -4.69 -2.01 -6.00
CA SER A 85 -4.70 -1.75 -7.44
C SER A 85 -5.80 -0.78 -7.82
N SER A 86 -5.53 0.14 -8.75
CA SER A 86 -6.55 1.03 -9.30
C SER A 86 -7.56 0.26 -10.17
N ALA A 87 -8.83 0.72 -10.16
CA ALA A 87 -9.92 0.03 -10.84
C ALA A 87 -9.77 0.02 -12.36
N LEU A 88 -9.24 1.11 -12.95
CA LEU A 88 -9.24 1.31 -14.40
C LEU A 88 -7.95 0.87 -15.06
N PHE A 89 -6.80 1.27 -14.52
CA PHE A 89 -5.50 1.05 -15.16
C PHE A 89 -4.64 -0.02 -14.47
N GLY A 90 -5.07 -0.55 -13.32
CA GLY A 90 -4.31 -1.52 -12.57
C GLY A 90 -3.00 -0.99 -11.98
N PHE A 91 -2.88 0.34 -11.78
CA PHE A 91 -1.76 0.92 -11.04
C PHE A 91 -1.68 0.31 -9.65
N VAL A 92 -0.49 -0.07 -9.24
CA VAL A 92 -0.26 -0.71 -7.96
C VAL A 92 0.36 0.27 -6.98
N ASP A 93 -0.25 0.36 -5.80
CA ASP A 93 0.30 1.03 -4.64
C ASP A 93 0.72 -0.01 -3.61
N ASP A 94 1.84 0.24 -2.95
CA ASP A 94 2.28 -0.57 -1.81
C ASP A 94 1.89 0.12 -0.51
N LEU A 95 1.17 -0.63 0.34
CA LEU A 95 0.80 -0.23 1.70
C LEU A 95 1.63 -1.02 2.69
N GLU A 96 2.29 -0.33 3.60
CA GLU A 96 3.03 -0.93 4.69
C GLU A 96 2.53 -0.43 6.05
N LEU A 97 2.43 -1.33 7.02
CA LEU A 97 2.16 -1.03 8.43
C LEU A 97 3.22 -1.70 9.29
N TYR A 98 3.74 -0.99 10.26
CA TYR A 98 4.75 -1.50 11.19
C TYR A 98 4.43 -1.11 12.63
N ALA A 99 4.36 -2.12 13.50
CA ALA A 99 4.16 -1.94 14.94
C ALA A 99 5.49 -1.62 15.62
N ASP A 100 5.79 -0.34 15.78
CA ASP A 100 6.99 0.15 16.44
C ASP A 100 6.78 0.18 17.96
N LYS A 101 7.01 -0.95 18.60
CA LYS A 101 6.84 -1.10 20.05
C LYS A 101 7.78 -0.25 20.85
N ALA A 102 8.98 0.00 20.34
CA ALA A 102 10.00 0.77 21.04
C ALA A 102 9.57 2.23 21.23
N HIS A 103 8.76 2.76 20.33
CA HIS A 103 8.31 4.18 20.35
C HIS A 103 6.81 4.34 20.60
N GLY A 104 6.05 3.26 20.76
CA GLY A 104 4.59 3.34 20.94
C GLY A 104 3.86 3.88 19.71
N LEU A 105 4.32 3.50 18.52
CA LEU A 105 3.79 3.97 17.26
C LEU A 105 3.30 2.83 16.38
N LEU A 106 2.25 3.07 15.62
CA LEU A 106 1.97 2.33 14.40
C LEU A 106 2.42 3.20 13.23
N GLN A 107 3.49 2.78 12.57
CA GLN A 107 4.00 3.44 11.37
C GLN A 107 3.23 2.97 10.16
N ALA A 108 2.91 3.89 9.25
CA ALA A 108 2.19 3.60 8.02
C ALA A 108 2.85 4.28 6.83
N ARG A 109 2.87 3.60 5.70
CA ARG A 109 3.37 4.13 4.43
C ARG A 109 2.53 3.59 3.30
N SER A 110 2.17 4.46 2.35
CA SER A 110 1.49 4.07 1.14
C SER A 110 2.10 4.81 -0.04
N VAL A 111 2.57 4.08 -1.05
CA VAL A 111 3.34 4.64 -2.17
C VAL A 111 2.89 4.02 -3.49
N SER A 112 2.72 4.86 -4.51
CA SER A 112 2.47 4.40 -5.87
C SER A 112 3.77 3.96 -6.54
N ARG A 113 3.74 2.79 -7.21
CA ARG A 113 4.90 2.27 -7.94
C ARG A 113 5.24 3.11 -9.17
N LEU A 114 4.21 3.65 -9.83
CA LEU A 114 4.32 4.42 -11.06
C LEU A 114 3.56 5.73 -10.94
N GLY A 115 3.98 6.71 -11.75
CA GLY A 115 3.32 8.00 -11.88
C GLY A 115 3.94 9.10 -11.02
N ASP A 116 3.74 10.35 -11.46
CA ASP A 116 4.28 11.53 -10.80
C ASP A 116 3.34 12.11 -9.75
N SER A 117 2.05 11.73 -9.80
CA SER A 117 1.03 12.16 -8.85
C SER A 117 -0.02 11.08 -8.66
N ASP A 118 -0.42 10.85 -7.40
CA ASP A 118 -1.47 9.91 -7.02
C ASP A 118 -2.83 10.59 -6.79
N LEU A 119 -2.93 11.90 -7.02
CA LEU A 119 -4.13 12.71 -6.76
C LEU A 119 -4.65 12.58 -5.31
N GLY A 120 -3.76 12.34 -4.35
CA GLY A 120 -4.11 12.20 -2.95
C GLY A 120 -4.60 10.80 -2.52
N VAL A 121 -4.53 9.80 -3.39
CA VAL A 121 -5.02 8.43 -3.11
C VAL A 121 -4.29 7.79 -1.94
N ASN A 122 -2.97 7.88 -1.90
CA ASN A 122 -2.18 7.30 -0.80
C ASN A 122 -2.45 8.00 0.55
N GLY A 123 -2.53 9.32 0.57
CA GLY A 123 -2.91 10.09 1.76
C GLY A 123 -4.31 9.76 2.25
N GLY A 124 -5.28 9.65 1.35
CA GLY A 124 -6.65 9.25 1.66
C GLY A 124 -6.73 7.83 2.23
N ARG A 125 -5.93 6.91 1.73
CA ARG A 125 -5.84 5.54 2.26
C ARG A 125 -5.36 5.53 3.70
N LEU A 126 -4.29 6.25 4.02
CA LEU A 126 -3.79 6.33 5.40
C LEU A 126 -4.80 7.03 6.32
N ALA A 127 -5.48 8.08 5.85
CA ALA A 127 -6.51 8.75 6.64
C ALA A 127 -7.68 7.81 6.99
N SER A 128 -8.10 6.95 6.06
CA SER A 128 -9.14 5.96 6.30
C SER A 128 -8.71 4.90 7.32
N LEU A 129 -7.46 4.47 7.28
CA LEU A 129 -6.92 3.53 8.26
C LEU A 129 -6.80 4.15 9.65
N GLN A 130 -6.35 5.40 9.73
CA GLN A 130 -6.30 6.14 10.99
C GLN A 130 -7.69 6.29 11.62
N GLN A 131 -8.70 6.60 10.81
CA GLN A 131 -10.08 6.69 11.28
C GLN A 131 -10.59 5.35 11.81
N ALA A 132 -10.27 4.24 11.15
CA ALA A 132 -10.64 2.91 11.61
C ALA A 132 -10.02 2.54 12.97
N LEU A 133 -8.83 3.05 13.30
CA LEU A 133 -8.22 2.92 14.62
C LEU A 133 -8.95 3.73 15.69
N ALA A 134 -9.46 4.91 15.33
CA ALA A 134 -10.14 5.80 16.25
C ALA A 134 -11.59 5.36 16.57
N ASP A 135 -12.23 4.65 15.62
CA ASP A 135 -13.59 4.15 15.72
C ASP A 135 -13.62 2.61 15.63
N PRO A 136 -13.15 1.88 16.65
CA PRO A 136 -13.25 0.43 16.66
C PRO A 136 -14.73 0.02 16.77
N THR A 137 -15.24 -0.74 15.77
CA THR A 137 -16.59 -1.33 15.78
C THR A 137 -16.63 -2.59 16.65
#